data_37314750f70340e75e9261c0023ba8b3
#
_entry.id   37314750f70340e75e9261c0023ba8b3
#
_cell.length_a   1.000
_cell.length_b   1.000
_cell.length_c   1.000
_cell.angle_alpha   90.00
_cell.angle_beta   90.00
_cell.angle_gamma   90.00
#
_symmetry.space_group_name_H-M   'P 1'
#
loop_
_entity.id
_entity.type
_entity.pdbx_description
1 polymer ?
#
loop_
_entity_poly.entity_id
_entity_poly.type
_entity_poly.pdbx_seq_one_letter_code
_entity_poly.pdbx_strand_id
1 'polypeptide(L)'
;MRVTGAGNPLVPVEDTITGKLPQRKIVVGAANGYSSYGNQIGLATGHVHEIYHPGYVAKRMEIGAVVGAAPAENVRRERPEPEDIVILLGGRTGRDGCGGATGSSKSHNLHSLENCGAEVQKGNAPEERKLQRLFRNPEVTSMIKRCNDFGAGGVSVAIGELADGLSINLDAVTKKYDGLDGTELAISESQERMAVVIAKSDLEKFMAEAAKENLEATMVARVTAEPRLKMNLSLIHISEPTRPRL
;
A
#
# COMPACT_ATOMS: atom_id res chain seq x y z
N MET A 1 -17.96 -0.26 5.47
CA MET A 1 -18.33 -0.89 6.77
C MET A 1 -17.09 -0.95 7.65
N ARG A 2 -17.24 -0.68 8.93
CA ARG A 2 -16.17 -0.78 9.93
C ARG A 2 -16.71 -1.49 11.18
N VAL A 3 -16.02 -2.51 11.64
CA VAL A 3 -16.29 -3.18 12.91
C VAL A 3 -15.01 -3.16 13.75
N THR A 4 -15.10 -2.76 15.00
CA THR A 4 -13.92 -2.60 15.85
C THR A 4 -14.10 -3.25 17.21
N GLY A 5 -13.00 -3.82 17.72
CA GLY A 5 -12.82 -4.20 19.12
C GLY A 5 -11.88 -3.20 19.79
N ALA A 6 -12.29 -2.62 20.89
CA ALA A 6 -11.55 -1.59 21.62
C ALA A 6 -11.74 -1.69 23.12
N GLY A 7 -10.87 -1.05 23.90
CA GLY A 7 -11.12 -0.80 25.31
C GLY A 7 -12.18 0.30 25.50
N ASN A 8 -12.87 0.27 26.63
CA ASN A 8 -13.94 1.24 26.91
C ASN A 8 -13.36 2.67 26.97
N PRO A 9 -13.82 3.60 26.09
CA PRO A 9 -13.33 4.97 26.06
C PRO A 9 -13.73 5.82 27.27
N LEU A 10 -14.65 5.33 28.10
CA LEU A 10 -15.09 5.99 29.34
C LEU A 10 -14.23 5.65 30.56
N VAL A 11 -13.25 4.76 30.40
CA VAL A 11 -12.28 4.48 31.46
C VAL A 11 -11.48 5.76 31.75
N PRO A 12 -11.39 6.18 33.05
CA PRO A 12 -10.62 7.34 33.45
C PRO A 12 -9.15 7.24 33.03
N VAL A 13 -8.52 8.38 32.78
CA VAL A 13 -7.10 8.41 32.32
C VAL A 13 -6.17 7.85 33.40
N GLU A 14 -6.47 8.10 34.65
CA GLU A 14 -5.75 7.60 35.82
C GLU A 14 -5.75 6.05 35.94
N ASP A 15 -6.76 5.40 35.36
CA ASP A 15 -6.85 3.95 35.29
C ASP A 15 -6.13 3.34 34.09
N THR A 16 -5.49 4.18 33.29
CA THR A 16 -4.67 3.71 32.16
C THR A 16 -3.40 3.03 32.65
N ILE A 17 -3.04 1.89 32.08
CA ILE A 17 -1.76 1.23 32.37
C ILE A 17 -0.60 2.21 32.11
N THR A 18 0.30 2.30 33.09
CA THR A 18 1.46 3.19 33.02
C THR A 18 2.24 3.02 31.71
N GLY A 19 2.54 4.12 31.04
CA GLY A 19 3.26 4.17 29.76
C GLY A 19 2.43 3.79 28.53
N LYS A 20 1.10 3.57 28.68
CA LYS A 20 0.20 3.28 27.57
C LYS A 20 -0.70 4.49 27.24
N LEU A 21 -1.24 4.50 26.02
CA LEU A 21 -2.20 5.51 25.60
C LEU A 21 -3.58 5.25 26.22
N PRO A 22 -4.30 6.30 26.70
CA PRO A 22 -5.66 6.17 27.18
C PRO A 22 -6.61 5.65 26.09
N GLN A 23 -7.57 4.81 26.49
CA GLN A 23 -8.53 4.20 25.56
C GLN A 23 -9.32 5.25 24.77
N ARG A 24 -9.74 6.32 25.42
CA ARG A 24 -10.45 7.43 24.78
C ARG A 24 -9.62 8.03 23.64
N LYS A 25 -8.32 8.25 23.83
CA LYS A 25 -7.44 8.80 22.81
C LYS A 25 -7.32 7.86 21.61
N ILE A 26 -7.19 6.57 21.85
CA ILE A 26 -7.10 5.54 20.80
C ILE A 26 -8.41 5.49 20.00
N VAL A 27 -9.56 5.39 20.65
CA VAL A 27 -10.87 5.26 20.00
C VAL A 27 -11.21 6.50 19.20
N VAL A 28 -11.08 7.70 19.78
CA VAL A 28 -11.38 8.96 19.10
C VAL A 28 -10.42 9.22 17.94
N GLY A 29 -9.13 8.97 18.14
CA GLY A 29 -8.13 9.13 17.08
C GLY A 29 -8.40 8.23 15.89
N ALA A 30 -8.73 6.96 16.12
CA ALA A 30 -9.04 6.02 15.05
C ALA A 30 -10.36 6.37 14.33
N ALA A 31 -11.38 6.80 15.06
CA ALA A 31 -12.65 7.24 14.46
C ALA A 31 -12.46 8.47 13.56
N ASN A 32 -11.67 9.45 14.02
CA ASN A 32 -11.35 10.64 13.24
C ASN A 32 -10.55 10.30 11.97
N GLY A 33 -9.54 9.43 12.08
CA GLY A 33 -8.75 8.99 10.93
C GLY A 33 -9.60 8.29 9.89
N TYR A 34 -10.44 7.36 10.30
CA TYR A 34 -11.33 6.63 9.40
C TYR A 34 -12.34 7.55 8.70
N SER A 35 -12.97 8.45 9.46
CA SER A 35 -13.91 9.45 8.92
C SER A 35 -13.23 10.42 7.94
N SER A 36 -12.06 10.92 8.30
CA SER A 36 -11.29 11.84 7.45
C SER A 36 -10.91 11.19 6.13
N TYR A 37 -10.41 9.95 6.17
CA TYR A 37 -10.04 9.21 4.96
C TYR A 37 -11.25 8.96 4.06
N GLY A 38 -12.33 8.42 4.62
CA GLY A 38 -13.57 8.16 3.87
C GLY A 38 -14.15 9.40 3.20
N ASN A 39 -14.16 10.53 3.90
CA ASN A 39 -14.64 11.80 3.34
C ASN A 39 -13.77 12.28 2.16
N GLN A 40 -12.44 12.17 2.27
CA GLN A 40 -11.53 12.60 1.22
C GLN A 40 -11.62 11.74 -0.05
N ILE A 41 -11.77 10.43 0.11
CA ILE A 41 -11.95 9.52 -1.04
C ILE A 41 -13.38 9.51 -1.59
N GLY A 42 -14.33 10.11 -0.86
CA GLY A 42 -15.72 10.21 -1.27
C GLY A 42 -16.50 8.89 -1.15
N LEU A 43 -16.16 8.05 -0.14
CA LEU A 43 -16.88 6.83 0.18
C LEU A 43 -17.72 7.01 1.44
N ALA A 44 -19.00 6.65 1.34
CA ALA A 44 -19.89 6.64 2.49
C ALA A 44 -19.56 5.46 3.44
N THR A 45 -19.54 5.73 4.75
CA THR A 45 -19.48 4.67 5.75
C THR A 45 -20.90 4.25 6.12
N GLY A 46 -21.40 3.19 5.49
CA GLY A 46 -22.78 2.72 5.65
C GLY A 46 -23.05 1.98 6.96
N HIS A 47 -22.00 1.48 7.63
CA HIS A 47 -22.14 0.75 8.91
C HIS A 47 -20.90 0.92 9.77
N VAL A 48 -21.08 1.27 11.04
CA VAL A 48 -20.04 1.28 12.06
C VAL A 48 -20.55 0.53 13.28
N HIS A 49 -19.77 -0.42 13.78
CA HIS A 49 -20.04 -1.14 15.01
C HIS A 49 -18.79 -1.22 15.86
N GLU A 50 -18.89 -0.83 17.12
CA GLU A 50 -17.78 -0.90 18.08
C GLU A 50 -18.16 -1.78 19.26
N ILE A 51 -17.29 -2.72 19.59
CA ILE A 51 -17.42 -3.64 20.72
C ILE A 51 -16.33 -3.29 21.72
N TYR A 52 -16.72 -3.04 22.96
CA TYR A 52 -15.79 -2.71 24.02
C TYR A 52 -15.55 -3.91 24.95
N HIS A 53 -14.27 -4.21 25.19
CA HIS A 53 -13.87 -5.30 26.07
C HIS A 53 -12.58 -4.94 26.83
N PRO A 54 -12.47 -5.25 28.13
CA PRO A 54 -11.30 -4.88 28.94
C PRO A 54 -9.99 -5.53 28.45
N GLY A 55 -10.05 -6.61 27.66
CA GLY A 55 -8.87 -7.23 27.06
C GLY A 55 -8.20 -6.40 25.96
N TYR A 56 -8.86 -5.36 25.42
CA TYR A 56 -8.26 -4.43 24.46
C TYR A 56 -7.59 -3.24 25.13
N VAL A 57 -6.61 -3.51 25.98
CA VAL A 57 -5.86 -2.46 26.67
C VAL A 57 -4.72 -1.95 25.77
N ALA A 58 -4.67 -0.64 25.52
CA ALA A 58 -3.69 0.03 24.68
C ALA A 58 -3.58 -0.55 23.26
N LYS A 59 -4.60 -1.23 22.80
CA LYS A 59 -4.74 -1.80 21.44
C LYS A 59 -6.17 -1.67 20.98
N ARG A 60 -6.33 -1.78 19.67
CA ARG A 60 -7.65 -1.97 19.04
C ARG A 60 -7.52 -2.92 17.86
N MET A 61 -8.59 -3.58 17.50
CA MET A 61 -8.71 -4.37 16.30
C MET A 61 -9.74 -3.71 15.39
N GLU A 62 -9.41 -3.56 14.11
CA GLU A 62 -10.34 -3.02 13.11
C GLU A 62 -10.53 -4.02 11.98
N ILE A 63 -11.78 -4.20 11.58
CA ILE A 63 -12.16 -4.96 10.41
C ILE A 63 -12.90 -4.00 9.49
N GLY A 64 -12.40 -3.81 8.29
CA GLY A 64 -13.04 -3.04 7.23
C GLY A 64 -13.57 -3.93 6.13
N ALA A 65 -14.66 -3.50 5.50
CA ALA A 65 -15.11 -4.07 4.24
C ALA A 65 -15.61 -2.97 3.31
N VAL A 66 -15.25 -3.09 2.05
CA VAL A 66 -15.71 -2.21 0.96
C VAL A 66 -16.51 -3.07 -0.01
N VAL A 67 -17.65 -2.55 -0.44
CA VAL A 67 -18.49 -3.17 -1.46
C VAL A 67 -18.59 -2.21 -2.63
N GLY A 68 -18.26 -2.69 -3.81
CA GLY A 68 -18.37 -1.96 -5.07
C GLY A 68 -19.11 -2.78 -6.12
N ALA A 69 -19.56 -2.11 -7.16
CA ALA A 69 -20.15 -2.73 -8.33
C ALA A 69 -19.63 -2.10 -9.61
N ALA A 70 -19.44 -2.90 -10.63
CA ALA A 70 -19.07 -2.46 -11.98
C ALA A 70 -19.85 -3.26 -13.01
N PRO A 71 -20.07 -2.74 -14.24
CA PRO A 71 -20.56 -3.54 -15.36
C PRO A 71 -19.68 -4.76 -15.59
N ALA A 72 -20.29 -5.91 -15.84
CA ALA A 72 -19.57 -7.18 -15.99
C ALA A 72 -18.54 -7.16 -17.13
N GLU A 73 -18.84 -6.44 -18.19
CA GLU A 73 -17.96 -6.24 -19.36
C GLU A 73 -16.67 -5.47 -19.03
N ASN A 74 -16.65 -4.71 -17.94
CA ASN A 74 -15.46 -4.00 -17.48
C ASN A 74 -14.55 -4.86 -16.59
N VAL A 75 -14.97 -6.07 -16.25
CA VAL A 75 -14.21 -6.99 -15.40
C VAL A 75 -13.41 -7.94 -16.28
N ARG A 76 -12.08 -7.79 -16.26
CA ARG A 76 -11.17 -8.69 -16.96
C ARG A 76 -10.33 -9.49 -15.96
N ARG A 77 -10.08 -10.75 -16.28
CA ARG A 77 -9.19 -11.67 -15.55
C ARG A 77 -8.46 -12.56 -16.57
N GLU A 78 -7.60 -11.94 -17.33
CA GLU A 78 -6.83 -12.62 -18.36
C GLU A 78 -5.48 -13.08 -17.80
N ARG A 79 -4.99 -14.20 -18.33
CA ARG A 79 -3.63 -14.62 -18.00
C ARG A 79 -2.65 -13.69 -18.73
N PRO A 80 -1.70 -13.07 -18.02
CA PRO A 80 -0.66 -12.29 -18.68
C PRO A 80 0.19 -13.15 -19.60
N GLU A 81 0.63 -12.55 -20.70
CA GLU A 81 1.46 -13.18 -21.73
C GLU A 81 2.88 -12.62 -21.71
N PRO A 82 3.88 -13.38 -22.19
CA PRO A 82 5.23 -12.83 -22.38
C PRO A 82 5.21 -11.52 -23.17
N GLU A 83 6.02 -10.54 -22.77
CA GLU A 83 6.11 -9.17 -23.24
C GLU A 83 5.01 -8.21 -22.74
N ASP A 84 4.01 -8.67 -22.00
CA ASP A 84 3.13 -7.77 -21.28
C ASP A 84 3.92 -6.94 -20.26
N ILE A 85 3.41 -5.77 -19.98
CA ILE A 85 4.08 -4.76 -19.16
C ILE A 85 3.37 -4.62 -17.83
N VAL A 86 4.13 -4.49 -16.75
CA VAL A 86 3.62 -4.15 -15.42
C VAL A 86 3.90 -2.67 -15.14
N ILE A 87 2.83 -1.94 -14.85
CA ILE A 87 2.89 -0.54 -14.45
C ILE A 87 2.56 -0.42 -12.96
N LEU A 88 3.40 0.29 -12.24
CA LEU A 88 3.16 0.75 -10.88
C LEU A 88 2.50 2.12 -10.97
N LEU A 89 1.35 2.24 -10.30
CA LEU A 89 0.53 3.44 -10.23
C LEU A 89 0.49 4.00 -8.82
N GLY A 90 0.43 5.32 -8.69
CA GLY A 90 0.07 6.00 -7.46
C GLY A 90 1.26 6.40 -6.61
N GLY A 91 1.15 6.17 -5.29
CA GLY A 91 2.08 6.67 -4.30
C GLY A 91 3.53 6.16 -4.46
N ARG A 92 4.48 6.95 -3.95
CA ARG A 92 5.91 6.60 -3.97
C ARG A 92 6.29 5.70 -2.79
N THR A 93 7.34 4.92 -2.96
CA THR A 93 7.85 3.95 -1.99
C THR A 93 8.69 4.62 -0.90
N GLY A 94 8.39 4.31 0.34
CA GLY A 94 9.16 4.63 1.54
C GLY A 94 9.45 3.38 2.37
N ARG A 95 9.80 3.55 3.66
CA ARG A 95 10.00 2.44 4.61
C ARG A 95 8.70 1.92 5.23
N ASP A 96 7.56 2.31 4.70
CA ASP A 96 6.24 1.92 5.22
C ASP A 96 6.14 0.40 5.32
N GLY A 97 5.84 -0.12 6.50
CA GLY A 97 5.64 -1.55 6.74
C GLY A 97 6.89 -2.43 6.70
N CYS A 98 8.09 -1.88 6.47
CA CYS A 98 9.32 -2.69 6.39
C CYS A 98 9.64 -3.45 7.70
N GLY A 99 9.14 -2.99 8.85
CA GLY A 99 9.18 -3.73 10.12
C GLY A 99 8.27 -4.95 10.18
N GLY A 100 7.40 -5.13 9.19
CA GLY A 100 6.50 -6.26 9.03
C GLY A 100 5.48 -6.40 10.16
N ALA A 101 4.80 -7.56 10.20
CA ALA A 101 3.78 -7.87 11.21
C ALA A 101 4.31 -7.83 12.66
N THR A 102 5.60 -8.06 12.88
CA THR A 102 6.23 -7.93 14.19
C THR A 102 6.17 -6.50 14.72
N GLY A 103 6.41 -5.51 13.86
CA GLY A 103 6.30 -4.09 14.18
C GLY A 103 4.87 -3.71 14.59
N SER A 104 3.88 -4.09 13.78
CA SER A 104 2.47 -3.81 14.03
C SER A 104 1.90 -4.55 15.25
N SER A 105 2.49 -5.69 15.64
CA SER A 105 2.05 -6.49 16.78
C SER A 105 2.58 -6.00 18.13
N LYS A 106 3.56 -5.10 18.17
CA LYS A 106 4.07 -4.51 19.41
C LYS A 106 3.05 -3.58 20.04
N SER A 107 3.00 -3.57 21.38
CA SER A 107 2.15 -2.62 22.10
C SER A 107 2.73 -1.20 21.99
N HIS A 108 1.89 -0.24 21.60
CA HIS A 108 2.29 1.15 21.44
C HIS A 108 2.53 1.83 22.80
N ASN A 109 3.60 2.60 22.89
CA ASN A 109 3.98 3.44 24.02
C ASN A 109 4.32 4.86 23.55
N LEU A 110 4.71 5.73 24.47
CA LEU A 110 5.01 7.13 24.17
C LEU A 110 6.19 7.30 23.18
N HIS A 111 7.13 6.37 23.14
CA HIS A 111 8.31 6.40 22.27
C HIS A 111 8.10 5.67 20.94
N SER A 112 6.92 5.08 20.69
CA SER A 112 6.67 4.33 19.45
C SER A 112 6.82 5.18 18.20
N LEU A 113 6.46 6.48 18.24
CA LEU A 113 6.62 7.41 17.11
C LEU A 113 8.10 7.72 16.81
N GLU A 114 8.94 7.80 17.83
CA GLU A 114 10.36 8.08 17.68
C GLU A 114 11.09 6.87 17.06
N ASN A 115 10.73 5.67 17.48
CA ASN A 115 11.40 4.43 17.09
C ASN A 115 10.90 3.83 15.78
N CYS A 116 9.63 4.03 15.43
CA CYS A 116 8.99 3.36 14.28
C CYS A 116 8.29 4.34 13.33
N GLY A 117 8.51 5.66 13.47
CA GLY A 117 7.77 6.67 12.71
C GLY A 117 7.92 6.58 11.19
N ALA A 118 9.07 6.09 10.71
CA ALA A 118 9.33 5.88 9.28
C ALA A 118 8.63 4.63 8.73
N GLU A 119 8.34 3.64 9.59
CA GLU A 119 7.74 2.36 9.20
C GLU A 119 6.22 2.35 9.32
N VAL A 120 5.63 3.38 9.92
CA VAL A 120 4.17 3.51 10.02
C VAL A 120 3.58 3.74 8.64
N GLN A 121 2.69 2.86 8.23
CA GLN A 121 1.91 3.04 7.01
C GLN A 121 1.04 4.31 7.14
N LYS A 122 1.18 5.23 6.18
CA LYS A 122 0.44 6.49 6.16
C LYS A 122 -0.46 6.52 4.94
N GLY A 123 -1.77 6.65 5.18
CA GLY A 123 -2.75 6.81 4.10
C GLY A 123 -2.57 8.14 3.38
N ASN A 124 -2.81 8.12 2.08
CA ASN A 124 -2.82 9.29 1.20
C ASN A 124 -4.13 9.31 0.40
N ALA A 125 -5.20 9.77 1.06
CA ALA A 125 -6.54 9.74 0.48
C ALA A 125 -6.66 10.49 -0.87
N PRO A 126 -5.98 11.63 -1.11
CA PRO A 126 -5.97 12.25 -2.45
C PRO A 126 -5.43 11.33 -3.54
N GLU A 127 -4.40 10.52 -3.26
CA GLU A 127 -3.85 9.58 -4.22
C GLU A 127 -4.81 8.41 -4.48
N GLU A 128 -5.41 7.86 -3.44
CA GLU A 128 -6.48 6.86 -3.55
C GLU A 128 -7.65 7.37 -4.40
N ARG A 129 -8.06 8.63 -4.23
CA ARG A 129 -9.14 9.21 -5.02
C ARG A 129 -8.81 9.27 -6.51
N LYS A 130 -7.57 9.56 -6.88
CA LYS A 130 -7.12 9.57 -8.28
C LYS A 130 -7.14 8.15 -8.86
N LEU A 131 -6.63 7.15 -8.11
CA LEU A 131 -6.71 5.74 -8.51
C LEU A 131 -8.16 5.31 -8.75
N GLN A 132 -9.07 5.60 -7.83
CA GLN A 132 -10.50 5.30 -7.99
C GLN A 132 -11.11 5.93 -9.24
N ARG A 133 -10.71 7.15 -9.60
CA ARG A 133 -11.19 7.82 -10.82
C ARG A 133 -10.66 7.14 -12.06
N LEU A 134 -9.37 6.78 -12.08
CA LEU A 134 -8.76 6.05 -13.19
C LEU A 134 -9.46 4.70 -13.41
N PHE A 135 -9.66 3.92 -12.35
CA PHE A 135 -10.30 2.60 -12.41
C PHE A 135 -11.82 2.65 -12.68
N ARG A 136 -12.44 3.82 -12.67
CA ARG A 136 -13.82 4.02 -13.13
C ARG A 136 -13.94 4.24 -14.63
N ASN A 137 -12.84 4.52 -15.32
CA ASN A 137 -12.83 4.71 -16.76
C ASN A 137 -12.82 3.35 -17.47
N PRO A 138 -13.90 2.98 -18.21
CA PRO A 138 -13.98 1.69 -18.90
C PRO A 138 -12.90 1.52 -19.97
N GLU A 139 -12.43 2.60 -20.59
CA GLU A 139 -11.31 2.53 -21.55
C GLU A 139 -10.01 2.07 -20.86
N VAL A 140 -9.79 2.49 -19.60
CA VAL A 140 -8.64 2.09 -18.82
C VAL A 140 -8.78 0.64 -18.36
N THR A 141 -9.93 0.29 -17.77
CA THR A 141 -10.14 -1.06 -17.25
C THR A 141 -10.14 -2.13 -18.35
N SER A 142 -10.54 -1.77 -19.57
CA SER A 142 -10.45 -2.67 -20.74
C SER A 142 -9.02 -3.00 -21.17
N MET A 143 -8.02 -2.19 -20.80
CA MET A 143 -6.60 -2.48 -21.05
C MET A 143 -5.98 -3.35 -19.96
N ILE A 144 -6.53 -3.38 -18.75
CA ILE A 144 -5.96 -4.08 -17.60
C ILE A 144 -6.30 -5.57 -17.65
N LYS A 145 -5.31 -6.43 -17.82
CA LYS A 145 -5.44 -7.90 -17.77
C LYS A 145 -5.55 -8.42 -16.34
N ARG A 146 -4.71 -7.90 -15.44
CA ARG A 146 -4.69 -8.18 -14.00
C ARG A 146 -4.22 -6.94 -13.23
N CYS A 147 -4.60 -6.88 -11.96
CA CYS A 147 -4.09 -5.87 -11.03
C CYS A 147 -4.04 -6.41 -9.60
N ASN A 148 -3.13 -5.87 -8.82
CA ASN A 148 -3.06 -6.04 -7.37
C ASN A 148 -2.79 -4.70 -6.70
N ASP A 149 -3.31 -4.55 -5.47
CA ASP A 149 -2.91 -3.48 -4.57
C ASP A 149 -1.60 -3.82 -3.83
N PHE A 150 -0.99 -2.84 -3.22
CA PHE A 150 0.22 -3.03 -2.42
C PHE A 150 -0.14 -3.18 -0.95
N GLY A 151 -0.06 -4.39 -0.45
CA GLY A 151 -0.13 -4.74 0.95
C GLY A 151 1.17 -5.35 1.44
N ALA A 152 1.07 -6.31 2.36
CA ALA A 152 2.21 -7.04 2.92
C ALA A 152 3.07 -7.68 1.82
N GLY A 153 4.38 -7.47 1.91
CA GLY A 153 5.36 -7.95 0.94
C GLY A 153 5.62 -7.00 -0.25
N GLY A 154 4.92 -5.86 -0.32
CA GLY A 154 5.20 -4.78 -1.26
C GLY A 154 5.30 -5.23 -2.73
N VAL A 155 6.34 -4.77 -3.42
CA VAL A 155 6.61 -5.11 -4.83
C VAL A 155 6.72 -6.62 -5.05
N SER A 156 7.36 -7.36 -4.12
CA SER A 156 7.60 -8.80 -4.26
C SER A 156 6.29 -9.60 -4.29
N VAL A 157 5.25 -9.16 -3.60
CA VAL A 157 3.94 -9.81 -3.57
C VAL A 157 3.01 -9.18 -4.61
N ALA A 158 2.77 -7.87 -4.54
CA ALA A 158 1.81 -7.21 -5.42
C ALA A 158 2.11 -7.39 -6.91
N ILE A 159 3.39 -7.37 -7.30
CA ILE A 159 3.82 -7.65 -8.67
C ILE A 159 4.06 -9.14 -8.88
N GLY A 160 4.70 -9.81 -7.90
CA GLY A 160 5.09 -11.21 -8.02
C GLY A 160 3.93 -12.18 -8.26
N GLU A 161 2.73 -11.85 -7.80
CA GLU A 161 1.52 -12.67 -8.00
C GLU A 161 0.80 -12.42 -9.33
N LEU A 162 1.24 -11.44 -10.13
CA LEU A 162 0.54 -11.07 -11.37
C LEU A 162 0.78 -12.08 -12.50
N ALA A 163 1.96 -12.71 -12.56
CA ALA A 163 2.29 -13.68 -13.61
C ALA A 163 3.31 -14.71 -13.13
N ASP A 164 3.38 -15.86 -13.80
CA ASP A 164 4.29 -16.95 -13.48
C ASP A 164 5.77 -16.59 -13.70
N GLY A 165 6.05 -15.75 -14.70
CA GLY A 165 7.38 -15.25 -15.03
C GLY A 165 7.42 -13.75 -15.09
N LEU A 166 8.36 -13.12 -14.36
CA LEU A 166 8.49 -11.67 -14.25
C LEU A 166 9.96 -11.24 -14.14
N SER A 167 10.29 -10.18 -14.86
CA SER A 167 11.54 -9.44 -14.67
C SER A 167 11.21 -8.05 -14.14
N ILE A 168 11.48 -7.82 -12.86
CA ILE A 168 11.19 -6.56 -12.14
C ILE A 168 12.46 -5.71 -12.11
N ASN A 169 12.32 -4.43 -12.45
CA ASN A 169 13.37 -3.42 -12.32
C ASN A 169 13.10 -2.57 -11.07
N LEU A 170 13.84 -2.82 -9.99
CA LEU A 170 13.72 -2.06 -8.75
C LEU A 170 14.23 -0.62 -8.87
N ASP A 171 15.11 -0.33 -9.83
CA ASP A 171 15.57 1.05 -10.09
C ASP A 171 14.44 1.94 -10.60
N ALA A 172 13.45 1.35 -11.28
CA ALA A 172 12.28 2.06 -11.80
C ALA A 172 11.19 2.29 -10.74
N VAL A 173 11.30 1.66 -9.58
CA VAL A 173 10.33 1.87 -8.48
C VAL A 173 10.49 3.28 -7.93
N THR A 174 9.43 4.07 -7.99
CA THR A 174 9.43 5.47 -7.55
C THR A 174 9.59 5.57 -6.04
N LYS A 175 10.42 6.48 -5.58
CA LYS A 175 10.84 6.63 -4.17
C LYS A 175 10.37 7.94 -3.57
N LYS A 176 9.97 7.92 -2.30
CA LYS A 176 9.67 9.13 -1.52
C LYS A 176 10.93 9.92 -1.21
N TYR A 177 12.06 9.22 -1.02
CA TYR A 177 13.37 9.76 -0.66
C TYR A 177 14.49 8.78 -1.03
N ASP A 178 15.71 9.25 -1.08
CA ASP A 178 16.88 8.42 -1.34
C ASP A 178 17.29 7.56 -0.13
N GLY A 179 18.13 6.55 -0.37
CA GLY A 179 18.69 5.68 0.67
C GLY A 179 17.83 4.49 1.04
N LEU A 180 16.86 4.13 0.20
CA LEU A 180 16.17 2.85 0.28
C LEU A 180 17.06 1.76 -0.34
N ASP A 181 17.27 0.67 0.38
CA ASP A 181 17.96 -0.50 -0.14
C ASP A 181 17.06 -1.40 -0.98
N GLY A 182 17.63 -2.44 -1.58
CA GLY A 182 16.89 -3.37 -2.44
C GLY A 182 15.80 -4.13 -1.70
N THR A 183 16.04 -4.47 -0.43
CA THR A 183 15.05 -5.16 0.41
C THR A 183 13.89 -4.23 0.73
N GLU A 184 14.18 -3.00 1.16
CA GLU A 184 13.15 -2.00 1.45
C GLU A 184 12.30 -1.69 0.21
N LEU A 185 12.91 -1.58 -0.97
CA LEU A 185 12.18 -1.39 -2.23
C LEU A 185 11.28 -2.60 -2.57
N ALA A 186 11.76 -3.82 -2.30
CA ALA A 186 11.04 -5.04 -2.63
C ALA A 186 9.86 -5.32 -1.71
N ILE A 187 9.94 -4.96 -0.41
CA ILE A 187 8.94 -5.36 0.59
C ILE A 187 8.10 -4.20 1.16
N SER A 188 8.43 -2.95 0.83
CA SER A 188 7.71 -1.79 1.36
C SER A 188 6.20 -1.86 1.07
N GLU A 189 5.42 -1.56 2.10
CA GLU A 189 3.95 -1.53 2.08
C GLU A 189 3.39 -0.11 1.94
N SER A 190 4.11 0.79 1.26
CA SER A 190 3.61 2.16 1.02
C SER A 190 2.25 2.12 0.36
N GLN A 191 1.30 2.85 0.95
CA GLN A 191 -0.11 2.80 0.62
C GLN A 191 -0.45 3.53 -0.68
N GLU A 192 -1.68 3.30 -1.18
CA GLU A 192 -2.25 3.89 -2.40
C GLU A 192 -1.37 3.66 -3.63
N ARG A 193 -0.93 2.43 -3.78
CA ARG A 193 -0.25 1.93 -4.97
C ARG A 193 -1.02 0.79 -5.60
N MET A 194 -1.03 0.71 -6.92
CA MET A 194 -1.57 -0.40 -7.68
C MET A 194 -0.54 -0.90 -8.68
N ALA A 195 -0.46 -2.20 -8.86
CA ALA A 195 0.27 -2.81 -9.96
C ALA A 195 -0.74 -3.35 -10.99
N VAL A 196 -0.58 -2.98 -12.25
CA VAL A 196 -1.46 -3.43 -13.34
C VAL A 196 -0.64 -4.07 -14.45
N VAL A 197 -1.20 -5.12 -15.06
CA VAL A 197 -0.63 -5.75 -16.26
C VAL A 197 -1.45 -5.33 -17.47
N ILE A 198 -0.76 -4.81 -18.47
CA ILE A 198 -1.35 -4.40 -19.74
C ILE A 198 -0.56 -4.98 -20.92
N ALA A 199 -1.19 -5.04 -22.08
CA ALA A 199 -0.46 -5.33 -23.32
C ALA A 199 0.53 -4.19 -23.67
N LYS A 200 1.69 -4.54 -24.24
CA LYS A 200 2.69 -3.55 -24.61
C LYS A 200 2.15 -2.50 -25.60
N SER A 201 1.22 -2.87 -26.47
CA SER A 201 0.55 -1.97 -27.40
C SER A 201 -0.25 -0.87 -26.74
N ASP A 202 -0.71 -1.08 -25.50
CA ASP A 202 -1.60 -0.17 -24.78
C ASP A 202 -0.83 0.83 -23.90
N LEU A 203 0.50 0.71 -23.82
CA LEU A 203 1.34 1.48 -22.91
C LEU A 203 1.13 2.99 -23.03
N GLU A 204 1.24 3.54 -24.25
CA GLU A 204 1.14 4.99 -24.45
C GLU A 204 -0.25 5.52 -24.08
N LYS A 205 -1.30 4.79 -24.49
CA LYS A 205 -2.68 5.15 -24.15
C LYS A 205 -2.92 5.09 -22.64
N PHE A 206 -2.46 4.04 -21.99
CA PHE A 206 -2.61 3.86 -20.54
C PHE A 206 -1.91 4.97 -19.75
N MET A 207 -0.66 5.28 -20.12
CA MET A 207 0.11 6.36 -19.49
C MET A 207 -0.56 7.72 -19.66
N ALA A 208 -1.15 7.99 -20.83
CA ALA A 208 -1.89 9.22 -21.08
C ALA A 208 -3.15 9.33 -20.21
N GLU A 209 -3.89 8.24 -20.03
CA GLU A 209 -5.06 8.21 -19.13
C GLU A 209 -4.68 8.42 -17.66
N ALA A 210 -3.60 7.79 -17.19
CA ALA A 210 -3.07 8.01 -15.84
C ALA A 210 -2.66 9.48 -15.62
N ALA A 211 -2.03 10.10 -16.60
CA ALA A 211 -1.63 11.51 -16.56
C ALA A 211 -2.82 12.46 -16.46
N LYS A 212 -3.98 12.16 -17.07
CA LYS A 212 -5.21 12.97 -16.94
C LYS A 212 -5.71 13.03 -15.50
N GLU A 213 -5.48 11.99 -14.72
CA GLU A 213 -5.82 11.94 -13.29
C GLU A 213 -4.69 12.45 -12.38
N ASN A 214 -3.59 12.97 -12.93
CA ASN A 214 -2.36 13.34 -12.21
C ASN A 214 -1.80 12.19 -11.36
N LEU A 215 -1.88 10.96 -11.86
CA LEU A 215 -1.27 9.79 -11.28
C LEU A 215 0.14 9.59 -11.82
N GLU A 216 1.08 9.34 -10.92
CA GLU A 216 2.38 8.83 -11.31
C GLU A 216 2.22 7.37 -11.77
N ALA A 217 2.72 7.06 -12.96
CA ALA A 217 2.66 5.74 -13.58
C ALA A 217 4.04 5.40 -14.12
N THR A 218 4.56 4.23 -13.75
CA THR A 218 5.92 3.83 -14.13
C THR A 218 5.96 2.36 -14.53
N MET A 219 6.56 2.06 -15.67
CA MET A 219 6.83 0.68 -16.06
C MET A 219 7.93 0.11 -15.16
N VAL A 220 7.58 -0.90 -14.35
CA VAL A 220 8.48 -1.50 -13.36
C VAL A 220 8.84 -2.95 -13.63
N ALA A 221 8.08 -3.64 -14.48
CA ALA A 221 8.37 -5.03 -14.80
C ALA A 221 7.85 -5.41 -16.20
N ARG A 222 8.33 -6.57 -16.66
CA ARG A 222 7.87 -7.24 -17.88
C ARG A 222 7.58 -8.71 -17.57
N VAL A 223 6.50 -9.21 -18.14
CA VAL A 223 6.18 -10.64 -18.12
C VAL A 223 7.14 -11.40 -19.02
N THR A 224 7.65 -12.53 -18.54
CA THR A 224 8.62 -13.37 -19.25
C THR A 224 8.06 -14.75 -19.53
N ALA A 225 8.58 -15.43 -20.57
CA ALA A 225 8.21 -16.79 -20.88
C ALA A 225 8.79 -17.82 -19.88
N GLU A 226 9.94 -17.50 -19.26
CA GLU A 226 10.53 -18.33 -18.20
C GLU A 226 9.71 -18.13 -16.92
N PRO A 227 9.15 -19.18 -16.29
CA PRO A 227 8.35 -19.08 -15.07
C PRO A 227 9.24 -18.84 -13.84
N ARG A 228 9.83 -17.66 -13.77
CA ARG A 228 10.74 -17.24 -12.71
C ARG A 228 10.55 -15.76 -12.39
N LEU A 229 10.50 -15.44 -11.10
CA LEU A 229 10.57 -14.08 -10.61
C LEU A 229 12.04 -13.64 -10.52
N LYS A 230 12.41 -12.60 -11.26
CA LYS A 230 13.72 -11.95 -11.20
C LYS A 230 13.54 -10.50 -10.79
N MET A 231 14.31 -10.05 -9.79
CA MET A 231 14.39 -8.66 -9.39
C MET A 231 15.79 -8.14 -9.69
N ASN A 232 15.86 -7.03 -10.39
CA ASN A 232 17.10 -6.39 -10.79
C ASN A 232 17.20 -5.05 -10.07
N LEU A 233 18.34 -4.81 -9.43
CA LEU A 233 18.74 -3.53 -8.88
C LEU A 233 20.13 -3.22 -9.41
N SER A 234 20.33 -2.02 -9.94
CA SER A 234 21.61 -1.60 -10.48
C SER A 234 22.65 -1.52 -9.36
N LEU A 235 23.79 -2.15 -9.57
CA LEU A 235 24.93 -2.15 -8.62
C LEU A 235 25.69 -0.81 -8.60
N ILE A 236 25.26 0.18 -9.36
CA ILE A 236 25.94 1.48 -9.48
C ILE A 236 25.98 2.24 -8.15
N HIS A 237 25.16 1.88 -7.19
CA HIS A 237 25.11 2.49 -5.86
C HIS A 237 25.78 1.67 -4.75
N ILE A 238 26.46 0.59 -5.06
CA ILE A 238 27.45 0.03 -4.15
C ILE A 238 28.64 0.98 -4.24
N SER A 239 28.66 2.03 -3.40
CA SER A 239 29.86 2.79 -3.14
C SER A 239 30.95 1.78 -2.80
N GLU A 240 32.05 1.79 -3.55
CA GLU A 240 33.23 1.02 -3.19
C GLU A 240 33.50 1.23 -1.70
N PRO A 241 33.75 0.15 -0.93
CA PRO A 241 34.12 0.32 0.46
C PRO A 241 35.33 1.27 0.49
N THR A 242 35.13 2.43 1.04
CA THR A 242 36.18 3.39 1.25
C THR A 242 37.29 2.67 2.03
N ARG A 243 38.37 2.29 1.35
CA ARG A 243 39.54 1.73 2.02
C ARG A 243 39.98 2.79 3.02
N PRO A 244 40.07 2.48 4.31
CA PRO A 244 40.65 3.41 5.24
C PRO A 244 42.03 3.76 4.69
N ARG A 245 42.27 5.03 4.44
CA ARG A 245 43.64 5.50 4.18
C ARG A 245 44.42 5.28 5.47
N LEU A 246 45.35 4.32 5.42
CA LEU A 246 46.42 4.18 6.43
C LEU A 246 47.27 5.44 6.45
#